data_6a1bd94cfe5c8fc24bab5137a795f8c5
#
_entry.id   6a1bd94cfe5c8fc24bab5137a795f8c5
#
_cell.length_a   1.000
_cell.length_b   1.000
_cell.length_c   1.000
_cell.angle_alpha   90.00
_cell.angle_beta   90.00
_cell.angle_gamma   90.00
#
_symmetry.space_group_name_H-M   'P 1'
#
loop_
_entity.id
_entity.type
_entity.pdbx_description
1 polymer ?
#
loop_
_entity_poly.entity_id
_entity_poly.type
_entity_poly.pdbx_seq_one_letter_code
_entity_poly.pdbx_strand_id
1 'polypeptide(L)'
;MIDTITSDELKDILLNGTPETIKKVITNTHPADILDILHEDEDSIKALMDNLPNDVVASIIEEEDDEDDQYDLLKLFSDAKQKEILDEMSNDEITDLIGELEEDEKQAILDKMDKEDKEDVERLLTFDPDTAGGIMTTEYISIRARNTVEKTLKFLQENTEEDTTYYLYVVDPQNILKGVVSLRDIVTSSFDTAMLDITNTNVKTVLYNEDQEEVAKKFQKYGFIMMPVVDEMDHLLGVIEFDDIIDIIQEESTEDINLLGGVNSEERLDSSVGESVKSRIPWLIVNLFTAVMAASVVSFFEGTIAQVVTLATVMPIVTGMGGNAGTQSLTIVVRGLSLGEMSKENATWIMLKEVAVGFCSGVIIGIIVALGSMLFEGNPVFGLVTGLAMFLNMILANIAGYFIPVILEKFHIDPALASGVFVTTVTDVLGFFFFLGLATVFLPYLI
;
A
#
# COMPACT_ATOMS: atom_id res chain seq x y z
N MET A 1 15.84 -36.39 -0.46
CA MET A 1 14.82 -36.06 0.53
C MET A 1 15.53 -35.11 1.46
N ILE A 2 15.24 -33.81 1.36
CA ILE A 2 15.62 -32.84 2.37
C ILE A 2 14.60 -33.12 3.48
N ASP A 3 15.05 -33.74 4.60
CA ASP A 3 14.21 -33.84 5.77
C ASP A 3 13.87 -32.39 6.15
N THR A 4 12.61 -32.03 6.10
CA THR A 4 12.12 -30.73 6.58
C THR A 4 12.44 -30.68 8.07
N ILE A 5 13.46 -29.93 8.43
CA ILE A 5 13.80 -29.62 9.82
C ILE A 5 12.59 -28.91 10.40
N THR A 6 12.11 -29.34 11.57
CA THR A 6 11.01 -28.65 12.24
C THR A 6 11.53 -27.40 12.94
N SER A 7 10.66 -26.39 13.19
CA SER A 7 11.03 -25.15 13.90
C SER A 7 11.75 -25.45 15.23
N ASP A 8 11.25 -26.44 16.00
CA ASP A 8 11.88 -26.85 17.27
C ASP A 8 13.29 -27.43 17.08
N GLU A 9 13.51 -28.24 16.03
CA GLU A 9 14.82 -28.81 15.70
C GLU A 9 15.79 -27.73 15.22
N LEU A 10 15.32 -26.79 14.39
CA LEU A 10 16.10 -25.66 13.91
C LEU A 10 16.54 -24.78 15.08
N LYS A 11 15.62 -24.43 15.97
CA LYS A 11 15.91 -23.69 17.20
C LYS A 11 16.95 -24.37 18.09
N ASP A 12 16.82 -25.68 18.33
CA ASP A 12 17.80 -26.43 19.14
C ASP A 12 19.19 -26.44 18.48
N ILE A 13 19.25 -26.55 17.14
CA ILE A 13 20.51 -26.48 16.40
C ILE A 13 21.14 -25.10 16.49
N LEU A 14 20.36 -24.01 16.35
CA LEU A 14 20.86 -22.65 16.43
C LEU A 14 21.38 -22.30 17.84
N LEU A 15 20.71 -22.81 18.91
CA LEU A 15 21.12 -22.57 20.29
C LEU A 15 22.30 -23.43 20.74
N ASN A 16 22.32 -24.73 20.37
CA ASN A 16 23.16 -25.74 20.96
C ASN A 16 24.09 -26.46 19.96
N GLY A 17 23.95 -26.14 18.67
CA GLY A 17 24.70 -26.79 17.60
C GLY A 17 26.18 -26.41 17.57
N THR A 18 26.98 -27.22 16.90
CA THR A 18 28.36 -26.83 16.59
C THR A 18 28.39 -25.83 15.43
N PRO A 19 29.43 -24.96 15.31
CA PRO A 19 29.53 -24.00 14.20
C PRO A 19 29.40 -24.67 12.80
N GLU A 20 29.89 -25.89 12.64
CA GLU A 20 29.74 -26.64 11.38
C GLU A 20 28.30 -27.06 11.13
N THR A 21 27.57 -27.43 12.18
CA THR A 21 26.15 -27.84 12.08
C THR A 21 25.28 -26.62 11.79
N ILE A 22 25.52 -25.51 12.49
CA ILE A 22 24.82 -24.23 12.27
C ILE A 22 25.05 -23.79 10.81
N LYS A 23 26.30 -23.69 10.37
CA LYS A 23 26.63 -23.29 9.00
C LYS A 23 25.93 -24.17 7.94
N LYS A 24 25.84 -25.49 8.18
CA LYS A 24 25.17 -26.38 7.23
C LYS A 24 23.65 -26.14 7.20
N VAL A 25 23.06 -25.79 8.31
CA VAL A 25 21.60 -25.57 8.41
C VAL A 25 21.24 -24.22 7.78
N ILE A 26 21.91 -23.16 8.16
CA ILE A 26 21.65 -21.81 7.61
C ILE A 26 21.84 -21.74 6.08
N THR A 27 22.80 -22.49 5.52
CA THR A 27 22.99 -22.59 4.05
C THR A 27 21.77 -23.18 3.33
N ASN A 28 20.87 -23.87 4.03
CA ASN A 28 19.68 -24.51 3.45
C ASN A 28 18.36 -24.01 4.02
N THR A 29 18.39 -22.98 4.88
CA THR A 29 17.22 -22.39 5.52
C THR A 29 17.18 -20.91 5.11
N HIS A 30 16.03 -20.45 4.65
CA HIS A 30 15.85 -19.04 4.30
C HIS A 30 15.91 -18.15 5.56
N PRO A 31 16.44 -16.92 5.50
CA PRO A 31 16.41 -15.99 6.63
C PRO A 31 15.01 -15.78 7.21
N ALA A 32 13.98 -15.64 6.39
CA ALA A 32 12.58 -15.55 6.81
C ALA A 32 12.12 -16.74 7.68
N ASP A 33 12.52 -17.99 7.36
CA ASP A 33 12.20 -19.16 8.18
C ASP A 33 12.88 -19.09 9.57
N ILE A 34 14.01 -18.37 9.66
CA ILE A 34 14.71 -18.15 10.94
C ILE A 34 14.01 -17.05 11.72
N LEU A 35 13.58 -15.98 11.05
CA LEU A 35 12.82 -14.88 11.63
C LEU A 35 11.51 -15.39 12.27
N ASP A 36 10.77 -16.26 11.60
CA ASP A 36 9.57 -16.90 12.16
C ASP A 36 9.84 -17.55 13.54
N ILE A 37 11.00 -18.18 13.71
CA ILE A 37 11.39 -18.80 14.98
C ILE A 37 11.75 -17.74 16.04
N LEU A 38 12.32 -16.62 15.62
CA LEU A 38 12.62 -15.50 16.53
C LEU A 38 11.31 -14.91 17.09
N HIS A 39 10.30 -14.73 16.26
CA HIS A 39 8.98 -14.26 16.68
C HIS A 39 8.25 -15.25 17.62
N GLU A 40 8.49 -16.57 17.49
CA GLU A 40 7.91 -17.56 18.40
C GLU A 40 8.55 -17.55 19.81
N ASP A 41 9.78 -17.02 19.98
CA ASP A 41 10.52 -17.04 21.25
C ASP A 41 11.41 -15.80 21.44
N GLU A 42 10.77 -14.70 21.76
CA GLU A 42 11.42 -13.41 22.03
C GLU A 42 12.50 -13.47 23.12
N ASP A 43 12.35 -14.34 24.13
CA ASP A 43 13.33 -14.49 25.23
C ASP A 43 14.69 -15.03 24.75
N SER A 44 14.74 -15.73 23.62
CA SER A 44 15.94 -16.38 23.08
C SER A 44 16.57 -15.67 21.86
N ILE A 45 15.96 -14.61 21.34
CA ILE A 45 16.37 -13.92 20.10
C ILE A 45 17.88 -13.66 20.09
N LYS A 46 18.40 -12.95 21.09
CA LYS A 46 19.81 -12.62 21.16
C LYS A 46 20.72 -13.85 21.16
N ALA A 47 20.34 -14.89 21.89
CA ALA A 47 21.16 -16.11 21.98
C ALA A 47 21.19 -16.89 20.65
N LEU A 48 20.10 -16.82 19.87
CA LEU A 48 19.98 -17.41 18.55
C LEU A 48 20.86 -16.64 17.56
N MET A 49 20.72 -15.31 17.50
CA MET A 49 21.42 -14.45 16.56
C MET A 49 22.93 -14.31 16.87
N ASP A 50 23.36 -14.43 18.12
CA ASP A 50 24.78 -14.36 18.51
C ASP A 50 25.62 -15.52 17.91
N ASN A 51 25.00 -16.63 17.54
CA ASN A 51 25.64 -17.79 16.95
C ASN A 51 25.68 -17.76 15.40
N LEU A 52 25.02 -16.78 14.80
CA LEU A 52 24.92 -16.63 13.34
C LEU A 52 26.06 -15.77 12.77
N PRO A 53 26.49 -16.01 11.53
CA PRO A 53 27.35 -15.10 10.78
C PRO A 53 26.67 -13.75 10.54
N ASN A 54 27.44 -12.68 10.32
CA ASN A 54 26.90 -11.33 10.20
C ASN A 54 26.05 -11.16 8.93
N ASP A 55 26.45 -11.76 7.81
CA ASP A 55 25.67 -11.81 6.57
C ASP A 55 24.26 -12.39 6.78
N VAL A 56 24.15 -13.49 7.52
CA VAL A 56 22.85 -14.10 7.84
C VAL A 56 22.05 -13.25 8.82
N VAL A 57 22.71 -12.58 9.76
CA VAL A 57 22.03 -11.65 10.69
C VAL A 57 21.50 -10.44 9.95
N ALA A 58 22.27 -9.89 9.01
CA ALA A 58 21.86 -8.80 8.13
C ALA A 58 20.57 -9.21 7.37
N SER A 59 20.62 -10.31 6.64
CA SER A 59 19.46 -10.81 5.90
C SER A 59 18.22 -11.14 6.77
N ILE A 60 18.42 -11.52 8.05
CA ILE A 60 17.27 -11.71 8.97
C ILE A 60 16.66 -10.37 9.38
N ILE A 61 17.47 -9.33 9.55
CA ILE A 61 16.97 -7.99 9.87
C ILE A 61 16.25 -7.39 8.66
N GLU A 62 16.76 -7.60 7.44
CA GLU A 62 16.15 -7.16 6.19
C GLU A 62 14.78 -7.84 5.91
N GLU A 63 14.56 -9.06 6.38
CA GLU A 63 13.28 -9.79 6.26
C GLU A 63 12.22 -9.35 7.29
N GLU A 64 12.55 -8.47 8.24
CA GLU A 64 11.60 -7.96 9.22
C GLU A 64 10.78 -6.81 8.63
N ASP A 65 9.45 -6.92 8.67
CA ASP A 65 8.53 -5.96 8.04
C ASP A 65 8.39 -4.63 8.80
N ASP A 66 8.86 -4.55 10.06
CA ASP A 66 8.69 -3.39 10.94
C ASP A 66 10.04 -2.75 11.25
N GLU A 67 10.22 -1.48 10.87
CA GLU A 67 11.49 -0.76 11.02
C GLU A 67 11.90 -0.55 12.49
N ASP A 68 10.93 -0.42 13.41
CA ASP A 68 11.18 -0.35 14.85
C ASP A 68 11.70 -1.69 15.36
N ASP A 69 11.12 -2.81 14.90
CA ASP A 69 11.57 -4.16 15.25
C ASP A 69 12.92 -4.49 14.60
N GLN A 70 13.17 -4.08 13.35
CA GLN A 70 14.50 -4.15 12.71
C GLN A 70 15.56 -3.44 13.55
N TYR A 71 15.26 -2.20 13.97
CA TYR A 71 16.17 -1.43 14.82
C TYR A 71 16.38 -2.05 16.19
N ASP A 72 15.33 -2.62 16.80
CA ASP A 72 15.42 -3.31 18.08
C ASP A 72 16.27 -4.59 17.96
N LEU A 73 16.16 -5.33 16.86
CA LEU A 73 17.05 -6.46 16.56
C LEU A 73 18.51 -6.01 16.43
N LEU A 74 18.79 -4.94 15.71
CA LEU A 74 20.14 -4.38 15.57
C LEU A 74 20.72 -3.92 16.92
N LYS A 75 19.91 -3.31 17.78
CA LYS A 75 20.32 -2.86 19.14
C LYS A 75 20.70 -4.01 20.09
N LEU A 76 20.36 -5.24 19.79
CA LEU A 76 20.80 -6.40 20.60
C LEU A 76 22.33 -6.57 20.59
N PHE A 77 23.02 -6.03 19.58
CA PHE A 77 24.46 -6.21 19.39
C PHE A 77 25.28 -5.03 19.91
N SER A 78 26.58 -5.27 20.08
CA SER A 78 27.53 -4.21 20.42
C SER A 78 27.80 -3.32 19.21
N ASP A 79 28.19 -2.05 19.41
CA ASP A 79 28.51 -1.11 18.33
C ASP A 79 29.48 -1.67 17.28
N ALA A 80 30.45 -2.49 17.69
CA ALA A 80 31.39 -3.10 16.76
C ALA A 80 30.71 -4.16 15.87
N LYS A 81 29.80 -4.96 16.44
CA LYS A 81 29.05 -5.98 15.68
C LYS A 81 27.94 -5.35 14.85
N GLN A 82 27.30 -4.27 15.33
CA GLN A 82 26.35 -3.50 14.54
C GLN A 82 27.00 -2.96 13.26
N LYS A 83 28.23 -2.41 13.37
CA LYS A 83 28.97 -1.98 12.18
C LYS A 83 29.17 -3.13 11.18
N GLU A 84 29.62 -4.29 11.66
CA GLU A 84 29.84 -5.45 10.80
C GLU A 84 28.56 -6.01 10.18
N ILE A 85 27.38 -5.82 10.81
CA ILE A 85 26.07 -6.18 10.26
C ILE A 85 25.66 -5.16 9.21
N LEU A 86 25.78 -3.86 9.49
CA LEU A 86 25.46 -2.78 8.56
C LEU A 86 26.34 -2.83 7.28
N ASP A 87 27.59 -3.29 7.39
CA ASP A 87 28.48 -3.48 6.24
C ASP A 87 28.01 -4.65 5.33
N GLU A 88 27.08 -5.51 5.79
CA GLU A 88 26.48 -6.63 5.02
C GLU A 88 25.04 -6.36 4.57
N MET A 89 24.40 -5.29 5.07
CA MET A 89 23.06 -4.86 4.67
C MET A 89 23.11 -4.00 3.42
N SER A 90 22.02 -4.04 2.62
CA SER A 90 21.90 -3.16 1.46
C SER A 90 21.59 -1.70 1.86
N ASN A 91 21.98 -0.73 1.01
CA ASN A 91 21.88 0.69 1.35
C ASN A 91 20.42 1.21 1.41
N ASP A 92 19.52 0.65 0.62
CA ASP A 92 18.09 0.90 0.67
C ASP A 92 17.48 0.39 1.97
N GLU A 93 17.73 -0.86 2.34
CA GLU A 93 17.27 -1.43 3.61
C GLU A 93 17.77 -0.64 4.84
N ILE A 94 19.03 -0.20 4.82
CA ILE A 94 19.53 0.69 5.87
C ILE A 94 18.78 2.04 5.85
N THR A 95 18.44 2.54 4.67
CA THR A 95 17.71 3.81 4.52
C THR A 95 16.31 3.70 5.11
N ASP A 96 15.61 2.60 4.87
CA ASP A 96 14.27 2.34 5.40
C ASP A 96 14.34 2.16 6.92
N LEU A 97 15.21 1.28 7.41
CA LEU A 97 15.44 1.07 8.84
C LEU A 97 15.66 2.37 9.61
N ILE A 98 16.42 3.34 9.06
CA ILE A 98 16.72 4.59 9.77
C ILE A 98 15.79 5.73 9.38
N GLY A 99 14.95 5.56 8.37
CA GLY A 99 14.08 6.59 7.81
C GLY A 99 13.15 7.22 8.85
N GLU A 100 12.58 6.44 9.74
CA GLU A 100 11.63 6.87 10.76
C GLU A 100 12.25 7.16 12.14
N LEU A 101 13.55 6.86 12.34
CA LEU A 101 14.21 7.05 13.62
C LEU A 101 14.37 8.53 13.98
N GLU A 102 14.53 8.82 15.26
CA GLU A 102 14.91 10.15 15.76
C GLU A 102 16.31 10.55 15.25
N GLU A 103 16.52 11.84 14.99
CA GLU A 103 17.73 12.37 14.36
C GLU A 103 19.05 11.93 15.07
N ASP A 104 19.02 11.81 16.41
CA ASP A 104 20.18 11.37 17.21
C ASP A 104 20.49 9.88 16.95
N GLU A 105 19.47 9.03 16.71
CA GLU A 105 19.62 7.61 16.42
C GLU A 105 20.06 7.40 14.98
N LYS A 106 19.48 8.12 14.01
CA LYS A 106 19.94 8.14 12.61
C LYS A 106 21.43 8.44 12.53
N GLN A 107 21.85 9.53 13.17
CA GLN A 107 23.26 9.92 13.15
C GLN A 107 24.17 8.87 13.82
N ALA A 108 23.70 8.18 14.86
CA ALA A 108 24.46 7.14 15.54
C ALA A 108 24.71 5.92 14.66
N ILE A 109 23.77 5.58 13.76
CA ILE A 109 23.92 4.50 12.76
C ILE A 109 24.84 4.97 11.63
N LEU A 110 24.57 6.12 11.02
CA LEU A 110 25.39 6.70 9.96
C LEU A 110 26.87 6.87 10.36
N ASP A 111 27.16 7.12 11.63
CA ASP A 111 28.54 7.23 12.11
C ASP A 111 29.26 5.88 12.27
N LYS A 112 28.55 4.75 12.18
CA LYS A 112 29.11 3.39 12.19
C LYS A 112 29.44 2.89 10.80
N MET A 113 28.77 3.41 9.77
CA MET A 113 28.94 3.00 8.36
C MET A 113 30.28 3.43 7.79
N ASP A 114 30.72 2.75 6.75
CA ASP A 114 31.83 3.19 5.94
C ASP A 114 31.44 4.44 5.11
N LYS A 115 32.44 5.18 4.65
CA LYS A 115 32.20 6.52 4.09
C LYS A 115 31.40 6.48 2.77
N GLU A 116 31.59 5.46 1.95
CA GLU A 116 30.93 5.31 0.63
C GLU A 116 29.46 4.99 0.84
N ASP A 117 29.13 3.99 1.64
CA ASP A 117 27.77 3.57 1.96
C ASP A 117 27.01 4.67 2.69
N LYS A 118 27.66 5.37 3.65
CA LYS A 118 27.08 6.54 4.31
C LYS A 118 26.67 7.65 3.32
N GLU A 119 27.54 7.96 2.32
CA GLU A 119 27.21 8.98 1.31
C GLU A 119 26.01 8.54 0.42
N ASP A 120 25.87 7.25 0.16
CA ASP A 120 24.74 6.70 -0.60
C ASP A 120 23.44 6.68 0.22
N VAL A 121 23.48 6.23 1.47
CA VAL A 121 22.33 6.28 2.39
C VAL A 121 21.88 7.72 2.66
N GLU A 122 22.82 8.65 2.95
CA GLU A 122 22.49 10.08 3.10
C GLU A 122 21.84 10.67 1.83
N ARG A 123 22.17 10.17 0.66
CA ARG A 123 21.54 10.55 -0.61
C ARG A 123 20.14 9.96 -0.74
N LEU A 124 19.94 8.68 -0.43
CA LEU A 124 18.64 8.01 -0.46
C LEU A 124 17.65 8.69 0.49
N LEU A 125 18.06 9.03 1.71
CA LEU A 125 17.26 9.77 2.69
C LEU A 125 16.80 11.18 2.22
N THR A 126 17.31 11.69 1.09
CA THR A 126 16.82 12.96 0.53
C THR A 126 15.59 12.82 -0.34
N PHE A 127 15.25 11.62 -0.74
CA PHE A 127 14.04 11.33 -1.53
C PHE A 127 12.84 11.15 -0.61
N ASP A 128 11.66 11.31 -1.15
CA ASP A 128 10.42 11.01 -0.47
C ASP A 128 10.26 9.47 -0.45
N PRO A 129 10.03 8.82 0.71
CA PRO A 129 9.97 7.36 0.81
C PRO A 129 8.94 6.73 -0.14
N ASP A 130 7.78 7.38 -0.34
CA ASP A 130 6.72 6.86 -1.21
C ASP A 130 6.96 7.11 -2.71
N THR A 131 8.22 7.34 -3.11
CA THR A 131 8.58 7.60 -4.52
C THR A 131 9.61 6.59 -5.04
N ALA A 132 9.73 6.50 -6.37
CA ALA A 132 10.76 5.69 -7.03
C ALA A 132 12.18 5.97 -6.53
N GLY A 133 12.45 7.17 -6.04
CA GLY A 133 13.74 7.54 -5.44
C GLY A 133 13.90 7.04 -4.01
N GLY A 134 12.81 6.91 -3.25
CA GLY A 134 12.80 6.34 -1.91
C GLY A 134 13.01 4.82 -1.93
N ILE A 135 12.29 4.13 -2.79
CA ILE A 135 12.29 2.66 -2.89
C ILE A 135 13.39 2.07 -3.81
N MET A 136 14.34 2.85 -4.27
CA MET A 136 15.40 2.36 -5.16
C MET A 136 16.63 1.94 -4.39
N THR A 137 17.27 0.85 -4.83
CA THR A 137 18.62 0.53 -4.41
C THR A 137 19.67 1.25 -5.27
N THR A 138 20.81 1.55 -4.67
CA THR A 138 22.01 2.05 -5.37
C THR A 138 22.96 0.93 -5.77
N GLU A 139 22.66 -0.29 -5.36
CA GLU A 139 23.48 -1.48 -5.58
C GLU A 139 23.16 -2.14 -6.92
N TYR A 140 23.63 -1.54 -8.00
CA TYR A 140 23.43 -2.04 -9.36
C TYR A 140 24.73 -2.04 -10.16
N ILE A 141 24.85 -2.99 -11.08
CA ILE A 141 26.02 -3.04 -11.96
C ILE A 141 25.82 -2.14 -13.17
N SER A 142 26.63 -1.09 -13.25
CA SER A 142 26.72 -0.23 -14.43
C SER A 142 28.01 -0.47 -15.22
N ILE A 143 27.89 -0.51 -16.55
CA ILE A 143 29.03 -0.73 -17.45
C ILE A 143 29.07 0.34 -18.53
N ARG A 144 30.28 0.66 -18.98
CA ARG A 144 30.47 1.64 -20.04
C ARG A 144 30.14 1.03 -21.41
N ALA A 145 29.38 1.76 -22.23
CA ALA A 145 28.97 1.35 -23.57
C ALA A 145 30.13 0.91 -24.49
N ARG A 146 31.35 1.37 -24.23
CA ARG A 146 32.57 1.03 -24.99
C ARG A 146 33.24 -0.24 -24.53
N ASN A 147 32.84 -0.81 -23.41
CA ASN A 147 33.42 -2.07 -22.93
C ASN A 147 33.09 -3.20 -23.90
N THR A 148 33.96 -4.21 -23.95
CA THR A 148 33.68 -5.46 -24.64
C THR A 148 33.13 -6.49 -23.69
N VAL A 149 32.45 -7.52 -24.24
CA VAL A 149 31.97 -8.68 -23.48
C VAL A 149 33.07 -9.29 -22.62
N GLU A 150 34.30 -9.44 -23.16
CA GLU A 150 35.44 -9.99 -22.39
C GLU A 150 35.75 -9.15 -21.15
N LYS A 151 35.78 -7.83 -21.30
CA LYS A 151 36.09 -6.95 -20.15
C LYS A 151 34.96 -6.98 -19.11
N THR A 152 33.72 -7.01 -19.56
CA THR A 152 32.56 -7.07 -18.68
C THR A 152 32.51 -8.38 -17.90
N LEU A 153 32.78 -9.52 -18.56
CA LEU A 153 32.86 -10.81 -17.88
C LEU A 153 33.98 -10.87 -16.86
N LYS A 154 35.15 -10.25 -17.13
CA LYS A 154 36.23 -10.15 -16.15
C LYS A 154 35.84 -9.28 -14.96
N PHE A 155 35.17 -8.16 -15.23
CA PHE A 155 34.66 -7.29 -14.17
C PHE A 155 33.68 -8.04 -13.26
N LEU A 156 32.72 -8.77 -13.81
CA LEU A 156 31.79 -9.60 -13.05
C LEU A 156 32.46 -10.70 -12.24
N GLN A 157 33.56 -11.29 -12.75
CA GLN A 157 34.31 -12.32 -12.03
C GLN A 157 35.16 -11.74 -10.88
N GLU A 158 35.52 -10.49 -10.95
CA GLU A 158 36.31 -9.78 -9.93
C GLU A 158 35.43 -9.11 -8.86
N ASN A 159 34.15 -8.85 -9.17
CA ASN A 159 33.13 -8.25 -8.29
C ASN A 159 31.98 -9.25 -8.17
N THR A 160 32.16 -10.24 -7.30
CA THR A 160 31.20 -11.34 -7.10
C THR A 160 30.31 -11.13 -5.87
N GLU A 161 30.40 -9.99 -5.20
CA GLU A 161 29.73 -9.70 -3.94
C GLU A 161 28.32 -9.13 -4.13
N GLU A 162 27.95 -8.71 -5.35
CA GLU A 162 26.60 -8.23 -5.66
C GLU A 162 25.68 -9.41 -6.05
N ASP A 163 24.71 -9.72 -5.21
CA ASP A 163 23.88 -10.92 -5.32
C ASP A 163 22.89 -10.89 -6.51
N THR A 164 22.48 -9.73 -7.01
CA THR A 164 21.44 -9.59 -8.02
C THR A 164 21.93 -9.15 -9.39
N THR A 165 22.61 -10.03 -10.11
CA THR A 165 23.13 -9.74 -11.44
C THR A 165 22.27 -10.32 -12.58
N TYR A 166 20.98 -9.97 -12.66
CA TYR A 166 20.16 -10.35 -13.82
C TYR A 166 20.40 -9.44 -15.03
N TYR A 167 20.59 -8.16 -14.77
CA TYR A 167 20.75 -7.11 -15.77
C TYR A 167 21.93 -6.20 -15.43
N LEU A 168 22.63 -5.72 -16.48
CA LEU A 168 23.66 -4.71 -16.38
C LEU A 168 23.20 -3.46 -17.11
N TYR A 169 23.39 -2.30 -16.50
CA TYR A 169 22.97 -1.02 -17.05
C TYR A 169 24.10 -0.38 -17.84
N VAL A 170 23.85 -0.11 -19.11
CA VAL A 170 24.85 0.47 -20.00
C VAL A 170 24.73 1.98 -19.96
N VAL A 171 25.81 2.63 -19.52
CA VAL A 171 25.85 4.09 -19.36
C VAL A 171 26.96 4.74 -20.18
N ASP A 172 26.82 6.03 -20.47
CA ASP A 172 27.88 6.83 -21.06
C ASP A 172 28.83 7.43 -19.98
N PRO A 173 29.88 8.19 -20.37
CA PRO A 173 30.80 8.79 -19.40
C PRO A 173 30.16 9.80 -18.44
N GLN A 174 28.97 10.33 -18.75
CA GLN A 174 28.19 11.25 -17.93
C GLN A 174 27.15 10.53 -17.07
N ASN A 175 27.18 9.20 -16.99
CA ASN A 175 26.20 8.35 -16.29
C ASN A 175 24.77 8.40 -16.88
N ILE A 176 24.62 8.82 -18.15
CA ILE A 176 23.34 8.78 -18.83
C ILE A 176 23.06 7.34 -19.27
N LEU A 177 21.89 6.83 -18.94
CA LEU A 177 21.44 5.47 -19.31
C LEU A 177 21.30 5.35 -20.83
N LYS A 178 21.94 4.33 -21.40
CA LYS A 178 21.85 4.00 -22.85
C LYS A 178 20.99 2.75 -23.08
N GLY A 179 20.84 1.93 -22.09
CA GLY A 179 20.05 0.72 -22.16
C GLY A 179 20.46 -0.31 -21.14
N VAL A 180 19.93 -1.52 -21.28
CA VAL A 180 20.15 -2.66 -20.40
C VAL A 180 20.62 -3.87 -21.20
N VAL A 181 21.49 -4.68 -20.59
CA VAL A 181 21.95 -5.96 -21.16
C VAL A 181 21.70 -7.06 -20.13
N SER A 182 21.08 -8.15 -20.56
CA SER A 182 20.91 -9.31 -19.69
C SER A 182 22.23 -10.11 -19.58
N LEU A 183 22.43 -10.75 -18.43
CA LEU A 183 23.56 -11.68 -18.26
C LEU A 183 23.57 -12.77 -19.35
N ARG A 184 22.40 -13.21 -19.79
CA ARG A 184 22.25 -14.17 -20.91
C ARG A 184 22.84 -13.64 -22.21
N ASP A 185 22.58 -12.38 -22.56
CA ASP A 185 23.07 -11.78 -23.80
C ASP A 185 24.61 -11.65 -23.76
N ILE A 186 25.16 -11.33 -22.59
CA ILE A 186 26.61 -11.29 -22.37
C ILE A 186 27.23 -12.68 -22.60
N VAL A 187 26.70 -13.72 -21.94
CA VAL A 187 27.28 -15.08 -22.00
C VAL A 187 27.13 -15.71 -23.38
N THR A 188 26.12 -15.32 -24.16
CA THR A 188 25.89 -15.87 -25.52
C THR A 188 26.58 -15.07 -26.63
N SER A 189 27.19 -13.93 -26.33
CA SER A 189 27.87 -13.07 -27.31
C SER A 189 29.35 -13.38 -27.44
N SER A 190 29.97 -12.95 -28.55
CA SER A 190 31.42 -13.09 -28.76
C SER A 190 32.21 -12.14 -27.85
N PHE A 191 33.37 -12.55 -27.36
CA PHE A 191 34.20 -11.80 -26.42
C PHE A 191 34.63 -10.40 -26.88
N ASP A 192 34.79 -10.23 -28.20
CA ASP A 192 35.17 -8.97 -28.83
C ASP A 192 34.00 -8.03 -29.15
N THR A 193 32.76 -8.47 -28.91
CA THR A 193 31.55 -7.67 -29.14
C THR A 193 31.51 -6.48 -28.17
N ALA A 194 31.21 -5.28 -28.68
CA ALA A 194 31.01 -4.12 -27.83
C ALA A 194 29.67 -4.22 -27.07
N MET A 195 29.64 -3.81 -25.82
CA MET A 195 28.43 -3.87 -25.00
C MET A 195 27.28 -3.11 -25.65
N LEU A 196 27.56 -1.97 -26.29
CA LEU A 196 26.53 -1.21 -27.00
C LEU A 196 25.82 -1.99 -28.11
N ASP A 197 26.51 -2.95 -28.76
CA ASP A 197 25.97 -3.72 -29.89
C ASP A 197 24.93 -4.77 -29.41
N ILE A 198 24.99 -5.17 -28.14
CA ILE A 198 24.05 -6.14 -27.53
C ILE A 198 23.08 -5.45 -26.53
N THR A 199 23.17 -4.13 -26.42
CA THR A 199 22.33 -3.34 -25.50
C THR A 199 20.90 -3.22 -26.04
N ASN A 200 19.93 -3.57 -25.22
CA ASN A 200 18.54 -3.22 -25.45
C ASN A 200 18.34 -1.73 -25.09
N THR A 201 18.14 -0.88 -26.10
CA THR A 201 17.92 0.56 -25.91
C THR A 201 16.45 0.93 -25.68
N ASN A 202 15.52 -0.02 -25.82
CA ASN A 202 14.11 0.21 -25.55
C ASN A 202 13.77 -0.13 -24.07
N VAL A 203 14.44 0.55 -23.18
CA VAL A 203 14.25 0.40 -21.74
C VAL A 203 13.11 1.28 -21.25
N LYS A 204 12.33 0.78 -20.32
CA LYS A 204 11.38 1.59 -19.55
C LYS A 204 12.09 2.05 -18.28
N THR A 205 11.99 3.31 -18.00
CA THR A 205 12.53 3.95 -16.80
C THR A 205 11.42 4.58 -16.00
N VAL A 206 11.69 4.87 -14.73
CA VAL A 206 10.88 5.71 -13.87
C VAL A 206 11.68 6.93 -13.45
N LEU A 207 10.99 8.06 -13.23
CA LEU A 207 11.63 9.24 -12.65
C LEU A 207 11.69 9.06 -11.13
N TYR A 208 12.74 9.55 -10.51
CA TYR A 208 12.96 9.45 -9.05
C TYR A 208 11.81 9.99 -8.19
N ASN A 209 11.02 10.92 -8.71
CA ASN A 209 9.87 11.52 -8.02
C ASN A 209 8.53 10.92 -8.46
N GLU A 210 8.53 9.79 -9.11
CA GLU A 210 7.32 9.06 -9.47
C GLU A 210 6.83 8.26 -8.29
N ASP A 211 5.55 8.34 -8.02
CA ASP A 211 4.85 7.65 -6.92
C ASP A 211 5.02 6.13 -6.99
N GLN A 212 5.23 5.47 -5.84
CA GLN A 212 5.49 4.03 -5.75
C GLN A 212 4.34 3.18 -6.29
N GLU A 213 3.07 3.61 -6.11
CA GLU A 213 1.91 2.90 -6.65
C GLU A 213 1.93 2.88 -8.19
N GLU A 214 2.34 4.00 -8.83
CA GLU A 214 2.48 4.09 -10.28
C GLU A 214 3.68 3.25 -10.80
N VAL A 215 4.75 3.15 -10.01
CA VAL A 215 5.88 2.25 -10.27
C VAL A 215 5.41 0.79 -10.22
N ALA A 216 4.71 0.39 -9.16
CA ALA A 216 4.16 -0.95 -9.01
C ALA A 216 3.24 -1.35 -10.17
N LYS A 217 2.38 -0.43 -10.64
CA LYS A 217 1.54 -0.62 -11.84
C LYS A 217 2.37 -0.88 -13.10
N LYS A 218 3.55 -0.24 -13.24
CA LYS A 218 4.44 -0.50 -14.39
C LYS A 218 5.08 -1.88 -14.30
N PHE A 219 5.53 -2.31 -13.13
CA PHE A 219 6.04 -3.66 -12.93
C PHE A 219 4.99 -4.72 -13.28
N GLN A 220 3.77 -4.60 -12.76
CA GLN A 220 2.66 -5.49 -13.11
C GLN A 220 2.36 -5.51 -14.60
N LYS A 221 2.36 -4.36 -15.25
CA LYS A 221 2.02 -4.23 -16.67
C LYS A 221 3.05 -4.85 -17.59
N TYR A 222 4.33 -4.69 -17.28
CA TYR A 222 5.42 -5.10 -18.17
C TYR A 222 6.08 -6.40 -17.73
N GLY A 223 5.88 -6.85 -16.49
CA GLY A 223 6.49 -8.06 -15.93
C GLY A 223 8.00 -7.94 -15.81
N PHE A 224 8.50 -6.79 -15.38
CA PHE A 224 9.92 -6.57 -15.16
C PHE A 224 10.37 -7.21 -13.85
N ILE A 225 11.65 -7.59 -13.80
CA ILE A 225 12.34 -8.04 -12.58
C ILE A 225 13.05 -6.86 -11.92
N MET A 226 13.53 -5.91 -12.72
CA MET A 226 14.21 -4.69 -12.26
C MET A 226 13.85 -3.53 -13.18
N MET A 227 13.80 -2.31 -12.62
CA MET A 227 13.50 -1.10 -13.38
C MET A 227 14.45 0.03 -12.99
N PRO A 228 15.15 0.67 -13.94
CA PRO A 228 16.07 1.76 -13.65
C PRO A 228 15.32 3.06 -13.30
N VAL A 229 15.80 3.72 -12.27
CA VAL A 229 15.39 5.04 -11.82
C VAL A 229 16.33 6.10 -12.38
N VAL A 230 15.76 7.15 -12.95
CA VAL A 230 16.54 8.22 -13.61
C VAL A 230 16.08 9.61 -13.16
N ASP A 231 16.95 10.60 -13.37
CA ASP A 231 16.58 12.02 -13.26
C ASP A 231 15.98 12.56 -14.59
N GLU A 232 15.64 13.85 -14.62
CA GLU A 232 15.08 14.52 -15.80
C GLU A 232 16.07 14.61 -16.98
N MET A 233 17.35 14.28 -16.79
CA MET A 233 18.41 14.28 -17.80
C MET A 233 18.83 12.86 -18.18
N ASP A 234 18.07 11.83 -17.77
CA ASP A 234 18.32 10.42 -17.98
C ASP A 234 19.60 9.90 -17.27
N HIS A 235 20.12 10.57 -16.24
CA HIS A 235 21.17 9.98 -15.42
C HIS A 235 20.60 8.84 -14.59
N LEU A 236 21.30 7.71 -14.58
CA LEU A 236 20.93 6.56 -13.76
C LEU A 236 21.23 6.87 -12.28
N LEU A 237 20.21 6.83 -11.44
CA LEU A 237 20.28 7.10 -10.00
C LEU A 237 20.31 5.82 -9.17
N GLY A 238 19.51 4.84 -9.55
CA GLY A 238 19.34 3.57 -8.88
C GLY A 238 18.51 2.62 -9.72
N VAL A 239 18.12 1.52 -9.11
CA VAL A 239 17.19 0.52 -9.69
C VAL A 239 16.18 0.13 -8.63
N ILE A 240 15.00 -0.33 -9.04
CA ILE A 240 13.99 -0.92 -8.17
C ILE A 240 13.89 -2.39 -8.51
N GLU A 241 13.84 -3.24 -7.53
CA GLU A 241 13.75 -4.68 -7.68
C GLU A 241 12.27 -5.15 -7.62
N PHE A 242 12.03 -6.39 -8.02
CA PHE A 242 10.65 -6.91 -8.10
C PHE A 242 10.12 -7.37 -6.73
N ASP A 243 10.99 -7.85 -5.88
CA ASP A 243 10.70 -8.25 -4.51
C ASP A 243 10.17 -7.05 -3.69
N ASP A 244 10.87 -5.91 -3.69
CA ASP A 244 10.38 -4.66 -3.05
C ASP A 244 8.99 -4.26 -3.56
N ILE A 245 8.75 -4.43 -4.85
CA ILE A 245 7.44 -4.13 -5.45
C ILE A 245 6.32 -5.05 -4.94
N ILE A 246 6.63 -6.28 -4.52
CA ILE A 246 5.62 -7.18 -3.94
C ILE A 246 5.12 -6.59 -2.61
N ASP A 247 6.04 -6.11 -1.78
CA ASP A 247 5.73 -5.55 -0.47
C ASP A 247 4.99 -4.21 -0.63
N ILE A 248 5.44 -3.34 -1.51
CA ILE A 248 4.74 -2.09 -1.86
C ILE A 248 3.29 -2.36 -2.33
N ILE A 249 3.06 -3.39 -3.16
CA ILE A 249 1.68 -3.74 -3.59
C ILE A 249 0.84 -4.19 -2.39
N GLN A 250 1.41 -4.87 -1.42
CA GLN A 250 0.72 -5.30 -0.20
C GLN A 250 0.42 -4.10 0.70
N GLU A 251 1.39 -3.21 0.89
CA GLU A 251 1.26 -1.97 1.67
C GLU A 251 0.17 -1.06 1.10
N GLU A 252 0.23 -0.73 -0.19
CA GLU A 252 -0.78 0.08 -0.88
C GLU A 252 -2.18 -0.54 -0.77
N SER A 253 -2.27 -1.88 -0.89
CA SER A 253 -3.55 -2.59 -0.74
C SER A 253 -4.07 -2.53 0.70
N THR A 254 -3.19 -2.55 1.69
CA THR A 254 -3.51 -2.44 3.11
C THR A 254 -3.92 -1.02 3.46
N GLU A 255 -3.20 -0.02 2.95
CA GLU A 255 -3.55 1.39 3.06
C GLU A 255 -4.95 1.67 2.53
N ASP A 256 -5.26 1.25 1.29
CA ASP A 256 -6.60 1.37 0.68
C ASP A 256 -7.70 0.78 1.59
N ILE A 257 -7.46 -0.40 2.19
CA ILE A 257 -8.41 -1.05 3.10
C ILE A 257 -8.60 -0.22 4.37
N ASN A 258 -7.52 0.24 4.99
CA ASN A 258 -7.54 1.03 6.20
C ASN A 258 -8.26 2.37 5.99
N LEU A 259 -7.92 3.08 4.92
CA LEU A 259 -8.52 4.36 4.56
C LEU A 259 -10.02 4.24 4.24
N LEU A 260 -10.44 3.18 3.52
CA LEU A 260 -11.87 2.89 3.30
C LEU A 260 -12.61 2.59 4.60
N GLY A 261 -11.92 2.01 5.60
CA GLY A 261 -12.42 1.78 6.94
C GLY A 261 -12.50 3.05 7.80
N GLY A 262 -11.87 4.13 7.37
CA GLY A 262 -11.75 5.38 8.14
C GLY A 262 -10.72 5.25 9.27
N VAL A 263 -9.66 4.51 9.02
CA VAL A 263 -8.49 4.31 9.91
C VAL A 263 -7.28 4.89 9.18
N ASN A 264 -6.23 5.26 9.90
CA ASN A 264 -4.98 5.71 9.27
C ASN A 264 -4.26 4.53 8.61
N SER A 265 -3.46 4.79 7.56
CA SER A 265 -2.71 3.78 6.81
C SER A 265 -1.77 2.95 7.70
N GLU A 266 -1.12 3.57 8.66
CA GLU A 266 -0.08 2.99 9.52
C GLU A 266 -0.62 2.12 10.68
N GLU A 267 -1.95 1.99 10.87
CA GLU A 267 -2.50 1.21 12.01
C GLU A 267 -2.39 -0.28 11.77
N ARG A 268 -1.68 -0.99 12.65
CA ARG A 268 -1.47 -2.45 12.65
C ARG A 268 -2.24 -3.13 13.78
N LEU A 269 -2.33 -4.48 13.76
CA LEU A 269 -3.03 -5.25 14.79
C LEU A 269 -2.34 -5.23 16.16
N ASP A 270 -1.04 -5.12 16.17
CA ASP A 270 -0.14 -5.07 17.34
C ASP A 270 0.07 -3.65 17.88
N SER A 271 -0.39 -2.61 17.15
CA SER A 271 -0.33 -1.21 17.60
C SER A 271 -0.86 -1.05 19.03
N SER A 272 -0.18 -0.24 19.80
CA SER A 272 -0.59 0.06 21.17
C SER A 272 -1.96 0.76 21.24
N VAL A 273 -2.65 0.64 22.37
CA VAL A 273 -3.96 1.32 22.58
C VAL A 273 -3.84 2.84 22.36
N GLY A 274 -2.69 3.44 22.69
CA GLY A 274 -2.46 4.88 22.52
C GLY A 274 -2.37 5.28 21.05
N GLU A 275 -1.64 4.54 20.27
CA GLU A 275 -1.49 4.73 18.82
C GLU A 275 -2.81 4.51 18.10
N SER A 276 -3.51 3.40 18.36
CA SER A 276 -4.83 3.14 17.77
C SER A 276 -5.85 4.25 18.09
N VAL A 277 -5.85 4.79 19.29
CA VAL A 277 -6.72 5.92 19.65
C VAL A 277 -6.31 7.18 18.86
N LYS A 278 -5.01 7.46 18.75
CA LYS A 278 -4.48 8.61 18.00
C LYS A 278 -4.84 8.51 16.50
N SER A 279 -4.74 7.34 15.93
CA SER A 279 -5.09 7.04 14.52
C SER A 279 -6.58 7.26 14.23
N ARG A 280 -7.48 6.76 15.09
CA ARG A 280 -8.95 6.73 14.84
C ARG A 280 -9.67 8.01 15.25
N ILE A 281 -9.22 8.72 16.28
CA ILE A 281 -9.91 9.90 16.82
C ILE A 281 -10.15 11.00 15.77
N PRO A 282 -9.22 11.39 14.90
CA PRO A 282 -9.47 12.42 13.89
C PRO A 282 -10.67 12.07 13.00
N TRP A 283 -10.74 10.84 12.49
CA TRP A 283 -11.84 10.38 11.66
C TRP A 283 -13.16 10.29 12.42
N LEU A 284 -13.15 9.86 13.67
CA LEU A 284 -14.35 9.84 14.52
C LEU A 284 -14.88 11.25 14.80
N ILE A 285 -14.01 12.25 14.93
CA ILE A 285 -14.42 13.66 15.07
C ILE A 285 -15.07 14.17 13.77
N VAL A 286 -14.51 13.85 12.62
CA VAL A 286 -15.12 14.20 11.32
C VAL A 286 -16.49 13.52 11.19
N ASN A 287 -16.59 12.23 11.52
CA ASN A 287 -17.85 11.50 11.54
C ASN A 287 -18.89 12.11 12.50
N LEU A 288 -18.45 12.56 13.69
CA LEU A 288 -19.34 13.24 14.63
C LEU A 288 -19.90 14.54 14.03
N PHE A 289 -19.06 15.33 13.36
CA PHE A 289 -19.48 16.56 12.71
C PHE A 289 -20.53 16.28 11.61
N THR A 290 -20.30 15.28 10.76
CA THR A 290 -21.23 14.90 9.70
C THR A 290 -22.55 14.35 10.25
N ALA A 291 -22.49 13.60 11.36
CA ALA A 291 -23.70 13.14 12.08
C ALA A 291 -24.52 14.32 12.63
N VAL A 292 -23.88 15.37 13.14
CA VAL A 292 -24.57 16.60 13.58
C VAL A 292 -25.24 17.30 12.39
N MET A 293 -24.60 17.32 11.21
CA MET A 293 -25.24 17.85 9.99
C MET A 293 -26.51 17.07 9.62
N ALA A 294 -26.46 15.73 9.63
CA ALA A 294 -27.61 14.88 9.36
C ALA A 294 -28.74 15.11 10.42
N ALA A 295 -28.37 15.21 11.71
CA ALA A 295 -29.32 15.50 12.79
C ALA A 295 -29.99 16.89 12.64
N SER A 296 -29.28 17.87 12.07
CA SER A 296 -29.84 19.20 11.79
C SER A 296 -30.95 19.14 10.75
N VAL A 297 -30.82 18.26 9.74
CA VAL A 297 -31.91 18.02 8.77
C VAL A 297 -33.15 17.41 9.45
N VAL A 298 -32.93 16.42 10.32
CA VAL A 298 -33.99 15.80 11.11
C VAL A 298 -34.73 16.83 11.96
N SER A 299 -33.97 17.69 12.65
CA SER A 299 -34.53 18.78 13.46
C SER A 299 -35.39 19.75 12.65
N PHE A 300 -35.02 20.05 11.40
CA PHE A 300 -35.83 20.88 10.51
C PHE A 300 -37.23 20.34 10.24
N PHE A 301 -37.40 19.01 10.26
CA PHE A 301 -38.67 18.30 10.04
C PHE A 301 -39.34 17.81 11.33
N GLU A 302 -38.93 18.31 12.52
CA GLU A 302 -39.47 17.91 13.82
C GLU A 302 -41.03 17.97 13.85
N GLY A 303 -41.60 19.02 13.27
CA GLY A 303 -43.07 19.19 13.21
C GLY A 303 -43.78 18.10 12.41
N THR A 304 -43.17 17.55 11.38
CA THR A 304 -43.70 16.41 10.59
C THR A 304 -43.58 15.11 11.38
N ILE A 305 -42.43 14.90 12.03
CA ILE A 305 -42.17 13.71 12.84
C ILE A 305 -43.12 13.64 14.04
N ALA A 306 -43.39 14.80 14.68
CA ALA A 306 -44.31 14.88 15.82
C ALA A 306 -45.76 14.47 15.46
N GLN A 307 -46.18 14.69 14.20
CA GLN A 307 -47.50 14.32 13.71
C GLN A 307 -47.58 12.85 13.27
N VAL A 308 -46.48 12.29 12.76
CA VAL A 308 -46.39 10.90 12.29
C VAL A 308 -45.12 10.26 12.89
N VAL A 309 -45.20 9.85 14.14
CA VAL A 309 -44.07 9.31 14.93
C VAL A 309 -43.45 8.08 14.27
N THR A 310 -44.24 7.28 13.54
CA THR A 310 -43.76 6.10 12.83
C THR A 310 -42.67 6.41 11.78
N LEU A 311 -42.59 7.66 11.30
CA LEU A 311 -41.45 8.07 10.44
C LEU A 311 -40.11 7.80 11.10
N ALA A 312 -40.01 8.08 12.39
CA ALA A 312 -38.75 7.88 13.14
C ALA A 312 -38.28 6.40 13.16
N THR A 313 -39.20 5.45 13.07
CA THR A 313 -38.89 4.01 13.08
C THR A 313 -38.32 3.54 11.73
N VAL A 314 -38.65 4.22 10.63
CA VAL A 314 -38.23 3.87 9.26
C VAL A 314 -36.98 4.65 8.82
N MET A 315 -36.70 5.80 9.46
CA MET A 315 -35.52 6.63 9.14
C MET A 315 -34.21 5.84 9.04
N PRO A 316 -33.85 4.98 10.03
CA PRO A 316 -32.62 4.22 9.97
C PRO A 316 -32.56 3.23 8.79
N ILE A 317 -33.72 2.73 8.33
CA ILE A 317 -33.80 1.82 7.21
C ILE A 317 -33.44 2.57 5.91
N VAL A 318 -33.99 3.77 5.73
CA VAL A 318 -33.74 4.56 4.51
C VAL A 318 -32.31 5.00 4.41
N THR A 319 -31.72 5.55 5.49
CA THR A 319 -30.34 6.03 5.47
C THR A 319 -29.32 4.88 5.48
N GLY A 320 -29.51 3.87 6.33
CA GLY A 320 -28.61 2.72 6.40
C GLY A 320 -28.51 1.96 5.08
N MET A 321 -29.63 1.79 4.35
CA MET A 321 -29.59 1.15 3.03
C MET A 321 -28.91 2.04 1.98
N GLY A 322 -29.10 3.37 2.08
CA GLY A 322 -28.38 4.32 1.24
C GLY A 322 -26.87 4.27 1.49
N GLY A 323 -26.44 4.30 2.75
CA GLY A 323 -25.04 4.16 3.13
C GLY A 323 -24.41 2.87 2.57
N ASN A 324 -25.08 1.73 2.75
CA ASN A 324 -24.61 0.44 2.22
C ASN A 324 -24.46 0.46 0.69
N ALA A 325 -25.43 1.00 -0.03
CA ALA A 325 -25.38 1.08 -1.50
C ALA A 325 -24.25 2.01 -1.97
N GLY A 326 -24.08 3.14 -1.28
CA GLY A 326 -23.01 4.09 -1.57
C GLY A 326 -21.63 3.47 -1.33
N THR A 327 -21.43 2.77 -0.22
CA THR A 327 -20.18 2.05 0.08
C THR A 327 -19.89 0.95 -0.95
N GLN A 328 -20.90 0.21 -1.41
CA GLN A 328 -20.71 -0.79 -2.47
C GLN A 328 -20.24 -0.17 -3.79
N SER A 329 -20.82 0.96 -4.19
CA SER A 329 -20.37 1.69 -5.38
C SER A 329 -18.99 2.28 -5.19
N LEU A 330 -18.74 2.89 -4.03
CA LEU A 330 -17.44 3.45 -3.63
C LEU A 330 -16.33 2.42 -3.75
N THR A 331 -16.47 1.27 -3.09
CA THR A 331 -15.46 0.19 -3.10
C THR A 331 -15.07 -0.26 -4.51
N ILE A 332 -16.07 -0.38 -5.42
CA ILE A 332 -15.78 -0.77 -6.80
C ILE A 332 -15.07 0.35 -7.58
N VAL A 333 -15.41 1.61 -7.31
CA VAL A 333 -14.84 2.75 -8.02
C VAL A 333 -13.42 3.02 -7.53
N VAL A 334 -13.19 3.03 -6.21
CA VAL A 334 -11.84 3.19 -5.63
C VAL A 334 -10.92 2.11 -6.16
N ARG A 335 -11.30 0.84 -6.04
CA ARG A 335 -10.51 -0.26 -6.60
C ARG A 335 -10.22 -0.09 -8.10
N GLY A 336 -11.19 0.38 -8.87
CA GLY A 336 -10.99 0.62 -10.31
C GLY A 336 -10.04 1.78 -10.61
N LEU A 337 -9.94 2.76 -9.71
CA LEU A 337 -8.97 3.85 -9.77
C LEU A 337 -7.57 3.35 -9.41
N SER A 338 -7.41 2.69 -8.27
CA SER A 338 -6.12 2.12 -7.83
C SER A 338 -5.52 1.15 -8.86
N LEU A 339 -6.34 0.33 -9.50
CA LEU A 339 -5.86 -0.57 -10.57
C LEU A 339 -5.67 0.10 -11.94
N GLY A 340 -5.91 1.41 -12.06
CA GLY A 340 -5.83 2.13 -13.35
C GLY A 340 -6.85 1.65 -14.41
N GLU A 341 -7.93 0.97 -13.98
CA GLU A 341 -9.00 0.50 -14.88
C GLU A 341 -9.90 1.65 -15.37
N MET A 342 -9.87 2.79 -14.68
CA MET A 342 -10.66 3.97 -15.06
C MET A 342 -9.84 4.88 -15.98
N SER A 343 -10.36 5.15 -17.17
CA SER A 343 -9.78 6.05 -18.15
C SER A 343 -10.78 7.12 -18.57
N LYS A 344 -10.31 8.23 -19.17
CA LYS A 344 -11.18 9.28 -19.71
C LYS A 344 -12.19 8.73 -20.73
N GLU A 345 -11.88 7.62 -21.37
CA GLU A 345 -12.71 7.02 -22.41
C GLU A 345 -13.86 6.21 -21.84
N ASN A 346 -13.65 5.52 -20.69
CA ASN A 346 -14.65 4.66 -20.07
C ASN A 346 -15.37 5.30 -18.87
N ALA A 347 -14.87 6.39 -18.29
CA ALA A 347 -15.42 7.07 -17.11
C ALA A 347 -16.92 7.37 -17.24
N THR A 348 -17.35 7.88 -18.39
CA THR A 348 -18.79 8.17 -18.64
C THR A 348 -19.65 6.90 -18.64
N TRP A 349 -19.13 5.80 -19.19
CA TRP A 349 -19.83 4.53 -19.18
C TRP A 349 -19.96 3.95 -17.77
N ILE A 350 -18.88 4.02 -16.98
CA ILE A 350 -18.87 3.59 -15.57
C ILE A 350 -19.89 4.40 -14.76
N MET A 351 -19.90 5.73 -14.92
CA MET A 351 -20.88 6.60 -14.29
C MET A 351 -22.33 6.18 -14.62
N LEU A 352 -22.62 5.96 -15.90
CA LEU A 352 -23.97 5.55 -16.33
C LEU A 352 -24.33 4.16 -15.80
N LYS A 353 -23.37 3.26 -15.72
CA LYS A 353 -23.51 1.93 -15.10
C LYS A 353 -23.90 2.07 -13.63
N GLU A 354 -23.17 2.86 -12.84
CA GLU A 354 -23.46 3.06 -11.40
C GLU A 354 -24.84 3.72 -11.18
N VAL A 355 -25.21 4.69 -12.00
CA VAL A 355 -26.58 5.26 -11.98
C VAL A 355 -27.63 4.19 -12.30
N ALA A 356 -27.39 3.34 -13.28
CA ALA A 356 -28.32 2.26 -13.64
C ALA A 356 -28.40 1.20 -12.51
N VAL A 357 -27.32 0.87 -11.85
CA VAL A 357 -27.27 -0.02 -10.66
C VAL A 357 -28.10 0.61 -9.55
N GLY A 358 -27.90 1.89 -9.23
CA GLY A 358 -28.70 2.62 -8.23
C GLY A 358 -30.19 2.67 -8.57
N PHE A 359 -30.54 2.86 -9.85
CA PHE A 359 -31.93 2.83 -10.32
C PHE A 359 -32.56 1.43 -10.14
N CYS A 360 -31.91 0.39 -10.64
CA CYS A 360 -32.47 -0.98 -10.58
C CYS A 360 -32.60 -1.47 -9.13
N SER A 361 -31.54 -1.31 -8.32
CA SER A 361 -31.53 -1.67 -6.90
C SER A 361 -32.55 -0.82 -6.12
N GLY A 362 -32.64 0.47 -6.43
CA GLY A 362 -33.61 1.38 -5.85
C GLY A 362 -35.08 0.98 -6.13
N VAL A 363 -35.37 0.53 -7.34
CA VAL A 363 -36.71 0.00 -7.66
C VAL A 363 -37.01 -1.26 -6.84
N ILE A 364 -36.09 -2.22 -6.81
CA ILE A 364 -36.29 -3.49 -6.12
C ILE A 364 -36.44 -3.26 -4.60
N ILE A 365 -35.49 -2.59 -3.99
CA ILE A 365 -35.50 -2.33 -2.54
C ILE A 365 -36.63 -1.35 -2.18
N GLY A 366 -36.87 -0.33 -2.99
CA GLY A 366 -37.96 0.61 -2.80
C GLY A 366 -39.33 -0.07 -2.76
N ILE A 367 -39.57 -1.05 -3.64
CA ILE A 367 -40.84 -1.83 -3.63
C ILE A 367 -40.91 -2.69 -2.34
N ILE A 368 -39.85 -3.36 -1.96
CA ILE A 368 -39.80 -4.19 -0.75
C ILE A 368 -40.10 -3.33 0.48
N VAL A 369 -39.44 -2.18 0.61
CA VAL A 369 -39.65 -1.26 1.73
C VAL A 369 -41.02 -0.62 1.71
N ALA A 370 -41.55 -0.27 0.51
CA ALA A 370 -42.91 0.24 0.38
C ALA A 370 -43.96 -0.75 0.88
N LEU A 371 -43.87 -2.02 0.46
CA LEU A 371 -44.78 -3.07 0.90
C LEU A 371 -44.65 -3.37 2.40
N GLY A 372 -43.41 -3.46 2.92
CA GLY A 372 -43.12 -3.66 4.33
C GLY A 372 -43.70 -2.53 5.19
N SER A 373 -43.46 -1.27 4.81
CA SER A 373 -43.93 -0.09 5.54
C SER A 373 -45.48 0.05 5.45
N MET A 374 -46.05 -0.29 4.31
CA MET A 374 -47.53 -0.32 4.14
C MET A 374 -48.17 -1.37 5.07
N LEU A 375 -47.58 -2.56 5.19
CA LEU A 375 -48.11 -3.62 6.07
C LEU A 375 -47.91 -3.26 7.54
N PHE A 376 -46.80 -2.58 7.88
CA PHE A 376 -46.52 -2.20 9.26
C PHE A 376 -47.43 -1.11 9.78
N GLU A 377 -47.70 -0.04 8.98
CA GLU A 377 -48.51 1.12 9.36
C GLU A 377 -49.96 0.96 8.95
N GLY A 378 -50.26 0.07 8.01
CA GLY A 378 -51.61 -0.09 7.46
C GLY A 378 -52.03 1.04 6.51
N ASN A 379 -51.13 1.97 6.18
CA ASN A 379 -51.37 3.12 5.31
C ASN A 379 -50.59 2.98 3.99
N PRO A 380 -51.31 2.85 2.83
CA PRO A 380 -50.66 2.73 1.52
C PRO A 380 -49.82 3.95 1.13
N VAL A 381 -50.21 5.16 1.60
CA VAL A 381 -49.46 6.39 1.30
C VAL A 381 -48.14 6.43 2.07
N PHE A 382 -48.15 5.91 3.30
CA PHE A 382 -46.93 5.76 4.08
C PHE A 382 -45.93 4.83 3.38
N GLY A 383 -46.38 3.67 2.87
CA GLY A 383 -45.59 2.77 2.06
C GLY A 383 -45.02 3.42 0.79
N LEU A 384 -45.87 4.20 0.08
CA LEU A 384 -45.43 4.92 -1.13
C LEU A 384 -44.33 5.94 -0.83
N VAL A 385 -44.50 6.74 0.23
CA VAL A 385 -43.52 7.76 0.64
C VAL A 385 -42.19 7.13 0.99
N THR A 386 -42.18 6.06 1.80
CA THR A 386 -40.97 5.32 2.20
C THR A 386 -40.28 4.66 1.01
N GLY A 387 -41.06 4.00 0.13
CA GLY A 387 -40.50 3.36 -1.05
C GLY A 387 -39.88 4.35 -2.04
N LEU A 388 -40.54 5.49 -2.27
CA LEU A 388 -40.05 6.54 -3.15
C LEU A 388 -38.77 7.21 -2.56
N ALA A 389 -38.77 7.47 -1.26
CA ALA A 389 -37.59 7.99 -0.57
C ALA A 389 -36.38 7.02 -0.67
N MET A 390 -36.63 5.73 -0.46
CA MET A 390 -35.64 4.68 -0.63
C MET A 390 -35.09 4.65 -2.05
N PHE A 391 -35.96 4.66 -3.04
CA PHE A 391 -35.60 4.69 -4.47
C PHE A 391 -34.66 5.87 -4.79
N LEU A 392 -35.04 7.08 -4.35
CA LEU A 392 -34.22 8.28 -4.57
C LEU A 392 -32.89 8.21 -3.85
N ASN A 393 -32.87 7.73 -2.60
CA ASN A 393 -31.65 7.60 -1.81
C ASN A 393 -30.68 6.58 -2.41
N MET A 394 -31.18 5.46 -2.94
CA MET A 394 -30.35 4.45 -3.61
C MET A 394 -29.66 4.98 -4.87
N ILE A 395 -30.34 5.75 -5.69
CA ILE A 395 -29.76 6.39 -6.86
C ILE A 395 -28.66 7.37 -6.43
N LEU A 396 -28.97 8.20 -5.43
CA LEU A 396 -28.06 9.23 -4.94
C LEU A 396 -26.82 8.62 -4.30
N ALA A 397 -26.99 7.51 -3.58
CA ALA A 397 -25.92 6.75 -2.97
C ALA A 397 -24.89 6.26 -4.00
N ASN A 398 -25.37 5.64 -5.10
CA ASN A 398 -24.50 5.19 -6.17
C ASN A 398 -23.81 6.35 -6.92
N ILE A 399 -24.53 7.46 -7.11
CA ILE A 399 -23.96 8.69 -7.68
C ILE A 399 -22.84 9.23 -6.77
N ALA A 400 -23.07 9.31 -5.46
CA ALA A 400 -22.06 9.77 -4.51
C ALA A 400 -20.86 8.83 -4.46
N GLY A 401 -21.10 7.51 -4.42
CA GLY A 401 -20.06 6.48 -4.46
C GLY A 401 -19.17 6.53 -5.71
N TYR A 402 -19.69 7.02 -6.83
CA TYR A 402 -18.91 7.27 -8.04
C TYR A 402 -18.18 8.62 -8.00
N PHE A 403 -18.91 9.71 -7.72
CA PHE A 403 -18.36 11.06 -7.89
C PHE A 403 -17.34 11.44 -6.82
N ILE A 404 -17.51 10.98 -5.58
CA ILE A 404 -16.63 11.38 -4.47
C ILE A 404 -15.19 10.94 -4.75
N PRO A 405 -14.87 9.65 -4.98
CA PRO A 405 -13.50 9.24 -5.26
C PRO A 405 -12.92 9.86 -6.54
N VAL A 406 -13.71 9.97 -7.61
CA VAL A 406 -13.27 10.62 -8.87
C VAL A 406 -12.95 12.10 -8.69
N ILE A 407 -13.62 12.79 -7.78
CA ILE A 407 -13.34 14.18 -7.46
C ILE A 407 -12.03 14.27 -6.65
N LEU A 408 -11.83 13.38 -5.66
CA LEU A 408 -10.61 13.35 -4.85
C LEU A 408 -9.38 13.10 -5.74
N GLU A 409 -9.42 12.07 -6.58
CA GLU A 409 -8.35 11.77 -7.56
C GLU A 409 -8.02 13.00 -8.45
N LYS A 410 -9.05 13.71 -8.92
CA LYS A 410 -8.84 14.90 -9.74
C LYS A 410 -8.10 16.03 -8.99
N PHE A 411 -8.20 16.08 -7.68
CA PHE A 411 -7.47 17.01 -6.84
C PHE A 411 -6.14 16.45 -6.32
N HIS A 412 -5.71 15.30 -6.81
CA HIS A 412 -4.51 14.58 -6.34
C HIS A 412 -4.60 14.25 -4.84
N ILE A 413 -5.76 13.90 -4.39
CA ILE A 413 -6.03 13.38 -3.05
C ILE A 413 -6.40 11.92 -3.23
N ASP A 414 -5.84 11.05 -2.39
CA ASP A 414 -6.14 9.63 -2.45
C ASP A 414 -7.66 9.37 -2.47
N PRO A 415 -8.17 8.61 -3.46
CA PRO A 415 -9.58 8.28 -3.58
C PRO A 415 -10.14 7.47 -2.41
N ALA A 416 -9.33 6.67 -1.71
CA ALA A 416 -9.75 5.90 -0.54
C ALA A 416 -9.95 6.81 0.68
N LEU A 417 -9.12 7.86 0.76
CA LEU A 417 -9.13 8.80 1.89
C LEU A 417 -10.50 9.48 2.04
N ALA A 418 -11.08 9.38 3.23
CA ALA A 418 -12.35 10.04 3.62
C ALA A 418 -13.58 9.70 2.76
N SER A 419 -13.43 8.92 1.68
CA SER A 419 -14.52 8.62 0.74
C SER A 419 -15.73 8.00 1.43
N GLY A 420 -15.53 7.06 2.36
CA GLY A 420 -16.60 6.43 3.13
C GLY A 420 -17.40 7.43 3.96
N VAL A 421 -16.72 8.36 4.64
CA VAL A 421 -17.34 9.40 5.47
C VAL A 421 -18.17 10.37 4.63
N PHE A 422 -17.65 10.79 3.48
CA PHE A 422 -18.39 11.69 2.57
C PHE A 422 -19.59 11.02 1.94
N VAL A 423 -19.46 9.75 1.51
CA VAL A 423 -20.58 8.99 0.94
C VAL A 423 -21.70 8.82 1.97
N THR A 424 -21.37 8.40 3.20
CA THR A 424 -22.37 8.25 4.26
C THR A 424 -23.00 9.59 4.64
N THR A 425 -22.23 10.67 4.67
CA THR A 425 -22.76 12.02 4.91
C THR A 425 -23.78 12.42 3.86
N VAL A 426 -23.47 12.23 2.58
CA VAL A 426 -24.41 12.57 1.48
C VAL A 426 -25.66 11.73 1.58
N THR A 427 -25.55 10.42 1.83
CA THR A 427 -26.70 9.53 1.91
C THR A 427 -27.57 9.78 3.14
N ASP A 428 -26.99 10.16 4.28
CA ASP A 428 -27.75 10.49 5.49
C ASP A 428 -28.44 11.83 5.37
N VAL A 429 -27.72 12.89 5.00
CA VAL A 429 -28.28 14.25 4.89
C VAL A 429 -29.39 14.29 3.83
N LEU A 430 -29.11 13.79 2.62
CA LEU A 430 -30.10 13.82 1.54
C LEU A 430 -31.16 12.71 1.67
N GLY A 431 -30.81 11.57 2.26
CA GLY A 431 -31.75 10.51 2.59
C GLY A 431 -32.84 10.99 3.57
N PHE A 432 -32.45 11.63 4.67
CA PHE A 432 -33.38 12.27 5.60
C PHE A 432 -34.16 13.39 4.93
N PHE A 433 -33.51 14.23 4.15
CA PHE A 433 -34.18 15.31 3.45
C PHE A 433 -35.29 14.83 2.48
N PHE A 434 -35.00 13.83 1.64
CA PHE A 434 -35.98 13.28 0.73
C PHE A 434 -37.08 12.55 1.47
N PHE A 435 -36.75 11.74 2.46
CA PHE A 435 -37.72 10.98 3.21
C PHE A 435 -38.67 11.87 3.98
N LEU A 436 -38.16 12.77 4.79
CA LEU A 436 -38.97 13.69 5.61
C LEU A 436 -39.64 14.78 4.77
N GLY A 437 -38.96 15.22 3.70
CA GLY A 437 -39.58 16.15 2.73
C GLY A 437 -40.78 15.57 2.01
N LEU A 438 -40.65 14.33 1.52
CA LEU A 438 -41.82 13.62 0.92
C LEU A 438 -42.90 13.40 1.97
N ALA A 439 -42.55 12.96 3.19
CA ALA A 439 -43.51 12.80 4.27
C ALA A 439 -44.24 14.10 4.59
N THR A 440 -43.56 15.25 4.56
CA THR A 440 -44.17 16.57 4.76
C THR A 440 -45.13 16.94 3.64
N VAL A 441 -44.78 16.67 2.38
CA VAL A 441 -45.68 16.93 1.23
C VAL A 441 -46.93 16.08 1.28
N PHE A 442 -46.83 14.83 1.68
CA PHE A 442 -47.93 13.88 1.78
C PHE A 442 -48.58 13.83 3.18
N LEU A 443 -48.21 14.73 4.08
CA LEU A 443 -48.65 14.76 5.48
C LEU A 443 -50.22 14.66 5.63
N PRO A 444 -51.04 15.37 4.81
CA PRO A 444 -52.50 15.25 4.91
C PRO A 444 -53.08 13.85 4.67
N TYR A 445 -52.29 12.97 4.06
CA TYR A 445 -52.67 11.58 3.75
C TYR A 445 -52.04 10.58 4.69
N LEU A 446 -51.11 11.03 5.54
CA LEU A 446 -50.40 10.20 6.54
C LEU A 446 -51.06 10.27 7.92
N ILE A 447 -51.79 11.36 8.19
CA ILE A 447 -52.63 11.58 9.38
C ILE A 447 -54.03 11.06 9.05
#